data_5c987c796199aa96d59c1a6add20e786
#
_entry.id   5c987c796199aa96d59c1a6add20e786
#
_cell.length_a   1.000
_cell.length_b   1.000
_cell.length_c   1.000
_cell.angle_alpha   90.00
_cell.angle_beta   90.00
_cell.angle_gamma   90.00
#
_symmetry.space_group_name_H-M   'P 1'
#
loop_
_entity.id
_entity.type
_entity.pdbx_description
1 polymer ?
#
loop_
_entity_poly.entity_id
_entity_poly.type
_entity_poly.pdbx_seq_one_letter_code
_entity_poly.pdbx_strand_id
1 'polypeptide(L)'
;MPRLLDTLPVLYRELLPAFFHQDVPDETKATCSNCAMCKENAPGAVDAVDGVSRFFRPDTKCCTYSPRLPNYLVGALLSDERPELAEGRRRMEEKLASRSGVTPQWVRPPAKFQFLYKNGHQFFGRAASLRCPYFAVDTGGCTIWPYREAVCSTFFCKYVAGADGRKFYMSMKTYLTLAEIQLSRWAAFQLLPDYVLSGKDRAETQAVPLSVEDLDDTAPPAKAYAELWKGYVGLEADYYRECYRLVRELPADGLERLLGLDGTIELKTLEKLHDTAVSPKLPRTLKFNPDATVQWMQDGSVALGAYSDFDALALPGEAYGLLVEFTGREPVDAVRHHLREHKQADLSEDVLLELYRHRILVEA
;
A
#
# COMPACT_ATOMS: atom_id res chain seq x y z
N MET A 1 -7.47 19.35 4.30
CA MET A 1 -6.78 18.12 3.83
C MET A 1 -5.97 17.56 4.99
N PRO A 2 -5.87 16.23 5.18
CA PRO A 2 -5.00 15.66 6.18
C PRO A 2 -3.54 15.87 5.79
N ARG A 3 -2.65 15.94 6.79
CA ARG A 3 -1.20 15.94 6.55
C ARG A 3 -0.73 14.50 6.30
N LEU A 4 0.30 14.33 5.49
CA LEU A 4 0.92 13.02 5.23
C LEU A 4 1.24 12.27 6.52
N LEU A 5 1.82 12.95 7.50
CA LEU A 5 2.19 12.37 8.79
C LEU A 5 1.00 11.81 9.59
N ASP A 6 -0.22 12.30 9.37
CA ASP A 6 -1.39 11.82 10.10
C ASP A 6 -1.85 10.43 9.64
N THR A 7 -1.35 9.98 8.49
CA THR A 7 -1.62 8.65 7.90
C THR A 7 -0.55 7.60 8.25
N LEU A 8 0.55 8.02 8.87
CA LEU A 8 1.74 7.20 9.14
C LEU A 8 1.88 6.88 10.64
N PRO A 9 2.71 5.89 11.02
CA PRO A 9 3.05 5.65 12.40
C PRO A 9 3.52 6.91 13.14
N VAL A 10 3.04 7.10 14.38
CA VAL A 10 3.32 8.30 15.17
C VAL A 10 4.81 8.57 15.34
N LEU A 11 5.62 7.50 15.45
CA LEU A 11 7.08 7.59 15.53
C LEU A 11 7.70 8.39 14.38
N TYR A 12 7.10 8.35 13.20
CA TYR A 12 7.64 9.05 12.02
C TYR A 12 7.50 10.57 12.07
N ARG A 13 6.69 11.11 12.99
CA ARG A 13 6.50 12.58 13.12
C ARG A 13 7.80 13.33 13.44
N GLU A 14 8.70 12.68 14.16
CA GLU A 14 9.99 13.27 14.58
C GLU A 14 11.16 12.83 13.69
N LEU A 15 10.96 11.81 12.87
CA LEU A 15 12.02 11.22 12.04
C LEU A 15 11.98 11.65 10.58
N LEU A 16 10.77 11.83 10.02
CA LEU A 16 10.62 12.11 8.60
C LEU A 16 10.91 13.60 8.28
N PRO A 17 11.45 13.88 7.07
CA PRO A 17 11.74 15.23 6.61
C PRO A 17 10.50 16.16 6.64
N ALA A 18 10.74 17.46 6.64
CA ALA A 18 9.70 18.51 6.66
C ALA A 18 8.66 18.37 5.53
N PHE A 19 9.03 17.78 4.41
CA PHE A 19 8.10 17.45 3.32
C PHE A 19 6.85 16.70 3.80
N PHE A 20 6.98 15.77 4.73
CA PHE A 20 5.86 14.97 5.23
C PHE A 20 4.86 15.74 6.09
N HIS A 21 5.11 17.02 6.39
CA HIS A 21 4.12 17.92 7.01
C HIS A 21 3.16 18.55 6.00
N GLN A 22 3.34 18.32 4.70
CA GLN A 22 2.47 18.82 3.65
C GLN A 22 1.11 18.13 3.65
N ASP A 23 0.12 18.84 3.15
CA ASP A 23 -1.23 18.34 2.97
C ASP A 23 -1.31 17.41 1.75
N VAL A 24 -2.20 16.42 1.83
CA VAL A 24 -2.53 15.51 0.72
C VAL A 24 -4.03 15.44 0.56
N PRO A 25 -4.53 15.01 -0.63
CA PRO A 25 -5.94 14.68 -0.79
C PRO A 25 -6.38 13.65 0.26
N ASP A 26 -7.54 13.86 0.86
CA ASP A 26 -8.15 12.87 1.75
C ASP A 26 -8.64 11.69 0.93
N GLU A 27 -8.10 10.50 1.16
CA GLU A 27 -8.40 9.29 0.37
C GLU A 27 -9.77 8.71 0.74
N THR A 28 -10.82 9.51 0.56
CA THR A 28 -12.20 9.18 0.89
C THR A 28 -12.80 8.05 0.06
N LYS A 29 -12.18 7.72 -1.09
CA LYS A 29 -12.62 6.61 -1.97
C LYS A 29 -12.22 5.22 -1.42
N ALA A 30 -11.29 5.15 -0.48
CA ALA A 30 -10.68 3.90 0.00
C ALA A 30 -10.72 3.75 1.52
N THR A 31 -11.91 3.73 2.12
CA THR A 31 -12.10 3.58 3.57
C THR A 31 -12.23 2.12 3.98
N CYS A 32 -11.49 1.69 5.01
CA CYS A 32 -11.56 0.31 5.50
C CYS A 32 -12.89 0.01 6.23
N SER A 33 -13.49 0.98 6.90
CA SER A 33 -14.77 0.82 7.61
C SER A 33 -15.93 0.60 6.64
N ASN A 34 -15.93 1.32 5.50
CA ASN A 34 -16.91 1.20 4.43
C ASN A 34 -16.19 0.83 3.12
N CYS A 35 -15.65 -0.41 3.08
CA CYS A 35 -14.78 -0.84 1.99
C CYS A 35 -15.50 -0.80 0.63
N ALA A 36 -15.08 0.13 -0.23
CA ALA A 36 -15.64 0.31 -1.58
C ALA A 36 -15.47 -0.91 -2.50
N MET A 37 -14.65 -1.88 -2.09
CA MET A 37 -14.44 -3.13 -2.81
C MET A 37 -15.33 -4.27 -2.32
N CYS A 38 -16.14 -4.08 -1.28
CA CYS A 38 -17.13 -5.06 -0.84
C CYS A 38 -18.48 -4.78 -1.52
N LYS A 39 -19.19 -5.84 -1.91
CA LYS A 39 -20.44 -5.77 -2.68
C LYS A 39 -21.51 -4.91 -2.02
N GLU A 40 -21.63 -5.02 -0.71
CA GLU A 40 -22.60 -4.25 0.10
C GLU A 40 -22.39 -2.73 0.03
N ASN A 41 -21.18 -2.28 -0.28
CA ASN A 41 -20.80 -0.86 -0.33
C ASN A 41 -20.65 -0.32 -1.77
N ALA A 42 -20.96 -1.15 -2.76
CA ALA A 42 -20.82 -0.81 -4.17
C ALA A 42 -22.11 -1.14 -4.94
N PRO A 43 -23.24 -0.49 -4.60
CA PRO A 43 -24.52 -0.76 -5.26
C PRO A 43 -24.43 -0.46 -6.76
N GLY A 44 -24.93 -1.39 -7.58
CA GLY A 44 -24.92 -1.26 -9.04
C GLY A 44 -23.61 -1.60 -9.74
N ALA A 45 -22.54 -1.91 -8.98
CA ALA A 45 -21.29 -2.35 -9.58
C ALA A 45 -21.37 -3.82 -10.04
N VAL A 46 -20.77 -4.11 -11.20
CA VAL A 46 -20.73 -5.45 -11.77
C VAL A 46 -19.89 -6.39 -10.96
N ASP A 47 -20.45 -7.54 -10.63
CA ASP A 47 -19.83 -8.52 -9.74
C ASP A 47 -18.72 -9.35 -10.42
N ALA A 48 -18.91 -9.78 -11.64
CA ALA A 48 -17.99 -10.71 -12.27
C ALA A 48 -17.57 -10.30 -13.67
N VAL A 49 -16.30 -10.46 -13.96
CA VAL A 49 -15.75 -10.49 -15.31
C VAL A 49 -15.11 -11.85 -15.48
N ASP A 50 -15.46 -12.52 -16.56
CA ASP A 50 -14.96 -13.89 -16.85
C ASP A 50 -15.20 -14.90 -15.72
N GLY A 51 -16.33 -14.75 -14.99
CA GLY A 51 -16.72 -15.65 -13.90
C GLY A 51 -15.98 -15.43 -12.59
N VAL A 52 -15.09 -14.45 -12.51
CA VAL A 52 -14.36 -14.11 -11.27
C VAL A 52 -14.96 -12.86 -10.64
N SER A 53 -15.42 -12.95 -9.39
CA SER A 53 -15.92 -11.80 -8.66
C SER A 53 -14.83 -10.72 -8.52
N ARG A 54 -15.21 -9.47 -8.79
CA ARG A 54 -14.35 -8.28 -8.57
C ARG A 54 -14.36 -7.82 -7.11
N PHE A 55 -15.35 -8.25 -6.36
CA PHE A 55 -15.50 -7.81 -4.97
C PHE A 55 -14.56 -8.54 -4.03
N PHE A 56 -14.12 -7.81 -3.02
CA PHE A 56 -13.41 -8.38 -1.89
C PHE A 56 -14.40 -9.05 -0.94
N ARG A 57 -13.93 -10.07 -0.25
CA ARG A 57 -14.69 -10.67 0.84
C ARG A 57 -14.73 -9.70 2.03
N PRO A 58 -15.86 -9.54 2.71
CA PRO A 58 -15.96 -8.68 3.90
C PRO A 58 -15.03 -9.10 5.04
N ASP A 59 -14.74 -10.42 5.14
CA ASP A 59 -13.90 -11.00 6.18
C ASP A 59 -12.40 -11.01 5.86
N THR A 60 -11.99 -10.44 4.73
CA THR A 60 -10.58 -10.22 4.39
C THR A 60 -10.29 -8.80 3.94
N LYS A 61 -11.18 -8.19 3.17
CA LYS A 61 -10.96 -6.91 2.48
C LYS A 61 -9.62 -6.95 1.71
N CYS A 62 -8.88 -5.84 1.60
CA CYS A 62 -7.52 -5.82 1.06
C CYS A 62 -6.47 -6.44 2.02
N CYS A 63 -6.85 -6.83 3.24
CA CYS A 63 -5.97 -7.46 4.23
C CYS A 63 -5.70 -8.93 3.91
N THR A 64 -5.34 -9.21 2.67
CA THR A 64 -4.78 -10.48 2.20
C THR A 64 -3.28 -10.39 1.93
N TYR A 65 -2.67 -9.27 2.29
CA TYR A 65 -1.23 -9.07 2.40
C TYR A 65 -0.83 -9.13 3.89
N SER A 66 0.15 -9.94 4.24
CA SER A 66 0.70 -9.98 5.59
C SER A 66 1.99 -9.16 5.65
N PRO A 67 2.08 -8.16 6.55
CA PRO A 67 3.21 -7.22 6.58
C PRO A 67 4.51 -7.87 7.04
N ARG A 68 5.62 -7.29 6.60
CA ARG A 68 6.95 -7.51 7.16
C ARG A 68 7.25 -6.32 8.08
N LEU A 69 6.99 -6.50 9.37
CA LEU A 69 7.13 -5.43 10.35
C LEU A 69 8.59 -5.25 10.78
N PRO A 70 9.16 -4.04 10.69
CA PRO A 70 10.49 -3.77 11.20
C PRO A 70 10.54 -3.84 12.72
N ASN A 71 11.69 -4.23 13.26
CA ASN A 71 11.94 -4.48 14.69
C ASN A 71 11.44 -3.34 15.59
N TYR A 72 11.71 -2.10 15.22
CA TYR A 72 11.30 -0.93 16.02
C TYR A 72 9.79 -0.68 16.01
N LEU A 73 9.05 -1.00 14.91
CA LEU A 73 7.59 -0.92 14.90
C LEU A 73 6.96 -2.05 15.74
N VAL A 74 7.57 -3.23 15.73
CA VAL A 74 7.19 -4.32 16.65
C VAL A 74 7.40 -3.88 18.09
N GLY A 75 8.55 -3.30 18.41
CA GLY A 75 8.85 -2.75 19.73
C GLY A 75 7.88 -1.64 20.15
N ALA A 76 7.54 -0.75 19.23
CA ALA A 76 6.57 0.32 19.48
C ALA A 76 5.18 -0.24 19.81
N LEU A 77 4.69 -1.22 19.05
CA LEU A 77 3.43 -1.93 19.33
C LEU A 77 3.44 -2.61 20.70
N LEU A 78 4.53 -3.33 21.04
CA LEU A 78 4.67 -4.04 22.31
C LEU A 78 4.80 -3.10 23.53
N SER A 79 5.20 -1.85 23.31
CA SER A 79 5.34 -0.81 24.32
C SER A 79 4.09 0.06 24.49
N ASP A 80 3.13 -0.06 23.60
CA ASP A 80 1.91 0.73 23.64
C ASP A 80 0.82 0.03 24.44
N GLU A 81 0.52 0.57 25.63
CA GLU A 81 -0.43 -0.03 26.58
C GLU A 81 -1.89 0.34 26.33
N ARG A 82 -2.19 1.14 25.31
CA ARG A 82 -3.55 1.53 24.99
C ARG A 82 -4.48 0.32 24.81
N PRO A 83 -5.70 0.35 25.42
CA PRO A 83 -6.60 -0.81 25.38
C PRO A 83 -7.01 -1.25 23.97
N GLU A 84 -7.19 -0.32 23.04
CA GLU A 84 -7.56 -0.60 21.65
C GLU A 84 -6.50 -1.39 20.88
N LEU A 85 -5.26 -1.45 21.39
CA LEU A 85 -4.16 -2.21 20.81
C LEU A 85 -3.88 -3.54 21.51
N ALA A 86 -4.66 -3.87 22.56
CA ALA A 86 -4.44 -5.10 23.34
C ALA A 86 -4.48 -6.36 22.47
N GLU A 87 -5.43 -6.44 21.52
CA GLU A 87 -5.53 -7.57 20.60
C GLU A 87 -4.33 -7.61 19.63
N GLY A 88 -3.88 -6.46 19.15
CA GLY A 88 -2.68 -6.37 18.29
C GLY A 88 -1.43 -6.85 19.02
N ARG A 89 -1.24 -6.45 20.29
CA ARG A 89 -0.12 -6.93 21.13
C ARG A 89 -0.19 -8.44 21.35
N ARG A 90 -1.35 -8.96 21.74
CA ARG A 90 -1.56 -10.39 21.96
C ARG A 90 -1.18 -11.20 20.71
N ARG A 91 -1.64 -10.80 19.53
CA ARG A 91 -1.29 -11.47 18.26
C ARG A 91 0.19 -11.36 17.94
N MET A 92 0.83 -10.24 18.26
CA MET A 92 2.27 -10.09 18.10
C MET A 92 3.03 -11.02 19.04
N GLU A 93 2.64 -11.11 20.32
CA GLU A 93 3.27 -12.01 21.31
C GLU A 93 3.13 -13.48 20.88
N GLU A 94 1.95 -13.89 20.40
CA GLU A 94 1.75 -15.23 19.82
C GLU A 94 2.67 -15.47 18.60
N LYS A 95 2.82 -14.46 17.76
CA LYS A 95 3.73 -14.53 16.61
C LYS A 95 5.18 -14.70 17.05
N LEU A 96 5.63 -13.96 18.06
CA LEU A 96 6.97 -14.12 18.64
C LEU A 96 7.16 -15.51 19.25
N ALA A 97 6.19 -16.01 20.00
CA ALA A 97 6.23 -17.34 20.60
C ALA A 97 6.33 -18.47 19.54
N SER A 98 5.76 -18.27 18.35
CA SER A 98 5.85 -19.23 17.23
C SER A 98 7.27 -19.33 16.65
N ARG A 99 8.12 -18.32 16.84
CA ARG A 99 9.47 -18.18 16.26
C ARG A 99 9.52 -18.17 14.72
N SER A 100 8.45 -18.51 14.05
CA SER A 100 8.36 -18.58 12.58
C SER A 100 8.40 -17.16 11.97
N GLY A 101 9.40 -16.86 11.15
CA GLY A 101 9.61 -15.55 10.56
C GLY A 101 10.01 -14.44 11.54
N VAL A 102 10.44 -14.77 12.74
CA VAL A 102 10.90 -13.85 13.78
C VAL A 102 12.42 -13.74 13.73
N THR A 103 12.93 -12.55 13.37
CA THR A 103 14.37 -12.28 13.22
C THR A 103 14.75 -10.97 13.91
N PRO A 104 16.01 -10.73 14.25
CA PRO A 104 16.42 -9.47 14.87
C PRO A 104 16.05 -8.22 14.10
N GLN A 105 15.91 -8.30 12.79
CA GLN A 105 15.53 -7.16 11.95
C GLN A 105 14.02 -7.05 11.70
N TRP A 106 13.30 -8.19 11.58
CA TRP A 106 11.91 -8.22 11.11
C TRP A 106 11.06 -9.27 11.82
N VAL A 107 9.78 -8.97 11.94
CA VAL A 107 8.73 -9.97 12.07
C VAL A 107 8.00 -10.05 10.73
N ARG A 108 8.09 -11.20 10.07
CA ARG A 108 7.58 -11.43 8.71
C ARG A 108 6.61 -12.60 8.64
N PRO A 109 5.78 -12.65 7.58
CA PRO A 109 4.91 -13.80 7.37
C PRO A 109 5.72 -15.10 7.21
N PRO A 110 5.13 -16.25 7.55
CA PRO A 110 5.72 -17.56 7.27
C PRO A 110 6.04 -17.76 5.79
N ALA A 111 7.02 -18.59 5.46
CA ALA A 111 7.40 -18.88 4.08
C ALA A 111 6.24 -19.45 3.25
N LYS A 112 5.41 -20.31 3.84
CA LYS A 112 4.16 -20.81 3.25
C LYS A 112 3.21 -19.69 2.83
N PHE A 113 2.99 -18.70 3.71
CA PHE A 113 2.15 -17.56 3.37
C PHE A 113 2.72 -16.78 2.19
N GLN A 114 4.04 -16.52 2.19
CA GLN A 114 4.71 -15.80 1.11
C GLN A 114 4.56 -16.55 -0.23
N PHE A 115 4.69 -17.88 -0.20
CA PHE A 115 4.48 -18.72 -1.37
C PHE A 115 3.05 -18.64 -1.88
N LEU A 116 2.06 -18.78 -1.00
CA LEU A 116 0.64 -18.68 -1.36
C LEU A 116 0.31 -17.28 -1.93
N TYR A 117 0.80 -16.23 -1.29
CA TYR A 117 0.58 -14.85 -1.74
C TYR A 117 1.17 -14.60 -3.13
N LYS A 118 2.41 -15.04 -3.36
CA LYS A 118 3.10 -14.86 -4.65
C LYS A 118 2.41 -15.60 -5.79
N ASN A 119 1.91 -16.82 -5.53
CA ASN A 119 1.25 -17.65 -6.55
C ASN A 119 -0.26 -17.41 -6.65
N GLY A 120 -0.86 -16.81 -5.62
CA GLY A 120 -2.29 -16.50 -5.54
C GLY A 120 -2.62 -15.02 -5.70
N HIS A 121 -1.77 -14.23 -6.36
CA HIS A 121 -1.95 -12.79 -6.49
C HIS A 121 -3.31 -12.39 -7.09
N GLN A 122 -3.82 -13.17 -8.05
CA GLN A 122 -5.14 -12.97 -8.63
C GLN A 122 -6.30 -13.10 -7.62
N PHE A 123 -6.06 -13.67 -6.45
CA PHE A 123 -7.04 -13.83 -5.38
C PHE A 123 -6.92 -12.77 -4.27
N PHE A 124 -6.17 -11.71 -4.52
CA PHE A 124 -6.04 -10.59 -3.58
C PHE A 124 -7.41 -10.05 -3.17
N GLY A 125 -7.62 -9.89 -1.87
CA GLY A 125 -8.91 -9.47 -1.28
C GLY A 125 -9.99 -10.56 -1.25
N ARG A 126 -9.75 -11.78 -1.81
CA ARG A 126 -10.78 -12.81 -2.03
C ARG A 126 -10.49 -14.16 -1.41
N ALA A 127 -9.26 -14.45 -1.03
CA ALA A 127 -8.88 -15.74 -0.45
C ALA A 127 -8.74 -15.64 1.08
N ALA A 128 -9.57 -16.37 1.83
CA ALA A 128 -9.49 -16.41 3.29
C ALA A 128 -8.15 -16.98 3.81
N SER A 129 -7.52 -17.89 3.06
CA SER A 129 -6.19 -18.44 3.37
C SER A 129 -5.06 -17.42 3.32
N LEU A 130 -5.30 -16.28 2.66
CA LEU A 130 -4.36 -15.14 2.60
C LEU A 130 -4.67 -14.05 3.64
N ARG A 131 -5.65 -14.26 4.52
CA ARG A 131 -6.00 -13.24 5.53
C ARG A 131 -4.80 -12.88 6.39
N CYS A 132 -4.56 -11.57 6.51
CA CYS A 132 -3.53 -11.05 7.39
C CYS A 132 -3.81 -11.43 8.85
N PRO A 133 -2.82 -11.93 9.61
CA PRO A 133 -3.01 -12.32 11.01
C PRO A 133 -3.41 -11.16 11.92
N TYR A 134 -3.21 -9.92 11.50
CA TYR A 134 -3.59 -8.71 12.26
C TYR A 134 -4.97 -8.17 11.86
N PHE A 135 -5.69 -8.79 10.95
CA PHE A 135 -7.05 -8.40 10.60
C PHE A 135 -8.06 -9.00 11.59
N ALA A 136 -8.84 -8.18 12.27
CA ALA A 136 -9.94 -8.59 13.14
C ALA A 136 -11.22 -8.73 12.32
N VAL A 137 -11.75 -9.95 12.24
CA VAL A 137 -12.95 -10.26 11.43
C VAL A 137 -14.21 -9.65 12.03
N ASP A 138 -14.30 -9.63 13.35
CA ASP A 138 -15.41 -9.10 14.14
C ASP A 138 -15.59 -7.58 13.98
N THR A 139 -14.49 -6.83 13.98
CA THR A 139 -14.50 -5.37 13.80
C THR A 139 -14.29 -4.94 12.34
N GLY A 140 -13.82 -5.86 11.50
CA GLY A 140 -13.46 -5.58 10.09
C GLY A 140 -12.29 -4.63 9.92
N GLY A 141 -11.40 -4.54 10.93
CA GLY A 141 -10.29 -3.59 10.99
C GLY A 141 -8.91 -4.22 11.25
N CYS A 142 -7.90 -3.38 11.25
CA CYS A 142 -6.52 -3.77 11.56
C CYS A 142 -6.21 -3.56 13.05
N THR A 143 -5.79 -4.60 13.75
CA THR A 143 -5.46 -4.55 15.19
C THR A 143 -4.14 -3.84 15.50
N ILE A 144 -3.34 -3.55 14.47
CA ILE A 144 -2.04 -2.86 14.60
C ILE A 144 -2.02 -1.56 13.76
N TRP A 145 -3.18 -0.94 13.54
CA TRP A 145 -3.34 0.20 12.63
C TRP A 145 -2.28 1.31 12.79
N PRO A 146 -1.92 1.78 14.00
CA PRO A 146 -0.92 2.82 14.19
C PRO A 146 0.54 2.39 13.91
N TYR A 147 0.78 1.09 13.71
CA TYR A 147 2.10 0.50 13.54
C TYR A 147 2.23 -0.28 12.23
N ARG A 148 1.44 0.11 11.23
CA ARG A 148 1.51 -0.48 9.89
C ARG A 148 2.84 -0.10 9.22
N GLU A 149 3.42 -1.04 8.50
CA GLU A 149 4.60 -0.79 7.67
C GLU A 149 4.26 -0.04 6.36
N ALA A 150 5.27 0.30 5.57
CA ALA A 150 5.16 1.14 4.39
C ALA A 150 4.09 0.69 3.39
N VAL A 151 3.99 -0.61 3.06
CA VAL A 151 3.00 -1.13 2.09
C VAL A 151 1.59 -0.93 2.61
N CYS A 152 1.34 -1.29 3.88
CA CYS A 152 0.02 -1.16 4.50
C CYS A 152 -0.39 0.31 4.72
N SER A 153 0.57 1.21 4.86
CA SER A 153 0.32 2.64 5.09
C SER A 153 0.07 3.43 3.80
N THR A 154 0.50 2.89 2.64
CA THR A 154 0.45 3.60 1.35
C THR A 154 -0.45 2.94 0.31
N PHE A 155 -1.02 1.78 0.62
CA PHE A 155 -1.90 1.09 -0.30
C PHE A 155 -3.34 1.57 -0.17
N PHE A 156 -3.90 2.03 -1.29
CA PHE A 156 -5.32 2.29 -1.46
C PHE A 156 -5.83 1.54 -2.69
N CYS A 157 -7.04 0.97 -2.62
CA CYS A 157 -7.67 0.31 -3.77
C CYS A 157 -8.13 1.34 -4.81
N LYS A 158 -8.48 2.55 -4.37
CA LYS A 158 -8.88 3.69 -5.19
C LYS A 158 -8.18 4.94 -4.69
N TYR A 159 -7.76 5.81 -5.59
CA TYR A 159 -7.05 7.04 -5.26
C TYR A 159 -7.87 8.25 -5.67
N VAL A 160 -8.01 9.24 -4.78
CA VAL A 160 -8.74 10.49 -5.08
C VAL A 160 -8.09 11.24 -6.25
N ALA A 161 -6.77 11.27 -6.31
CA ALA A 161 -6.04 11.84 -7.43
C ALA A 161 -5.79 10.84 -8.60
N GLY A 162 -6.49 9.71 -8.64
CA GLY A 162 -6.39 8.71 -9.70
C GLY A 162 -4.97 8.16 -9.89
N ALA A 163 -4.52 8.07 -11.13
CA ALA A 163 -3.21 7.54 -11.50
C ALA A 163 -2.04 8.33 -10.88
N ASP A 164 -2.15 9.64 -10.74
CA ASP A 164 -1.09 10.47 -10.17
C ASP A 164 -1.02 10.27 -8.64
N GLY A 165 -2.18 10.12 -7.97
CA GLY A 165 -2.24 9.68 -6.58
C GLY A 165 -1.57 8.32 -6.38
N ARG A 166 -1.89 7.34 -7.24
CA ARG A 166 -1.23 6.04 -7.20
C ARG A 166 0.29 6.14 -7.33
N LYS A 167 0.78 6.92 -8.29
CA LYS A 167 2.24 7.11 -8.49
C LYS A 167 2.88 7.74 -7.26
N PHE A 168 2.24 8.76 -6.67
CA PHE A 168 2.69 9.41 -5.47
C PHE A 168 2.80 8.42 -4.29
N TYR A 169 1.73 7.68 -3.97
CA TYR A 169 1.73 6.72 -2.87
C TYR A 169 2.68 5.53 -3.11
N MET A 170 2.88 5.12 -4.36
CA MET A 170 3.89 4.10 -4.70
C MET A 170 5.32 4.60 -4.49
N SER A 171 5.60 5.87 -4.82
CA SER A 171 6.90 6.50 -4.51
C SER A 171 7.08 6.67 -3.00
N MET A 172 6.03 7.08 -2.28
CA MET A 172 6.06 7.16 -0.81
C MET A 172 6.32 5.79 -0.18
N LYS A 173 5.71 4.73 -0.70
CA LYS A 173 6.02 3.35 -0.29
C LYS A 173 7.52 3.05 -0.44
N THR A 174 8.12 3.42 -1.59
CA THR A 174 9.55 3.18 -1.84
C THR A 174 10.43 3.91 -0.83
N TYR A 175 10.16 5.19 -0.58
CA TYR A 175 10.88 5.98 0.41
C TYR A 175 10.76 5.40 1.83
N LEU A 176 9.53 5.10 2.27
CA LEU A 176 9.28 4.53 3.59
C LEU A 176 9.89 3.13 3.74
N THR A 177 9.83 2.29 2.71
CA THR A 177 10.47 0.97 2.73
C THR A 177 11.99 1.10 2.88
N LEU A 178 12.61 2.08 2.20
CA LEU A 178 14.03 2.36 2.38
C LEU A 178 14.32 2.79 3.83
N ALA A 179 13.50 3.68 4.39
CA ALA A 179 13.62 4.10 5.79
C ALA A 179 13.48 2.91 6.76
N GLU A 180 12.49 2.05 6.56
CA GLU A 180 12.28 0.84 7.36
C GLU A 180 13.45 -0.12 7.31
N ILE A 181 14.03 -0.35 6.13
CA ILE A 181 15.21 -1.19 5.95
C ILE A 181 16.41 -0.62 6.70
N GLN A 182 16.69 0.66 6.55
CA GLN A 182 17.87 1.27 7.15
C GLN A 182 17.74 1.40 8.66
N LEU A 183 16.60 1.87 9.17
CA LEU A 183 16.34 1.98 10.60
C LEU A 183 16.39 0.61 11.30
N SER A 184 15.72 -0.39 10.73
CA SER A 184 15.68 -1.73 11.34
C SER A 184 17.03 -2.42 11.32
N ARG A 185 17.81 -2.22 10.26
CA ARG A 185 19.19 -2.73 10.16
C ARG A 185 20.10 -2.04 11.18
N TRP A 186 20.03 -0.71 11.24
CA TRP A 186 20.83 0.07 12.18
C TRP A 186 20.52 -0.35 13.62
N ALA A 187 19.26 -0.42 14.02
CA ALA A 187 18.87 -0.84 15.37
C ALA A 187 19.35 -2.28 15.69
N ALA A 188 19.22 -3.20 14.73
CA ALA A 188 19.70 -4.56 14.90
C ALA A 188 21.23 -4.62 15.13
N PHE A 189 22.02 -3.82 14.39
CA PHE A 189 23.47 -3.79 14.56
C PHE A 189 23.91 -3.10 15.84
N GLN A 190 23.15 -2.18 16.41
CA GLN A 190 23.45 -1.61 17.72
C GLN A 190 23.40 -2.67 18.83
N LEU A 191 22.48 -3.62 18.75
CA LEU A 191 22.23 -4.64 19.78
C LEU A 191 22.96 -5.96 19.49
N LEU A 192 23.15 -6.29 18.23
CA LEU A 192 23.82 -7.48 17.73
C LEU A 192 24.84 -7.11 16.64
N PRO A 193 26.04 -6.59 17.03
CA PRO A 193 27.04 -6.11 16.05
C PRO A 193 27.48 -7.17 15.04
N ASP A 194 27.50 -8.45 15.44
CA ASP A 194 27.84 -9.58 14.56
C ASP A 194 26.62 -10.15 13.81
N TYR A 195 25.49 -9.46 13.83
CA TYR A 195 24.31 -9.90 13.10
C TYR A 195 24.60 -9.94 11.60
N VAL A 196 24.55 -11.14 11.04
CA VAL A 196 24.70 -11.34 9.61
C VAL A 196 23.31 -11.37 9.00
N LEU A 197 23.05 -10.44 8.09
CA LEU A 197 21.82 -10.47 7.29
C LEU A 197 21.70 -11.82 6.61
N SER A 198 20.72 -12.61 6.96
CA SER A 198 20.49 -13.89 6.32
C SER A 198 20.25 -13.69 4.82
N GLY A 199 20.62 -14.67 3.98
CA GLY A 199 20.27 -14.60 2.56
C GLY A 199 18.76 -14.47 2.33
N LYS A 200 17.94 -14.92 3.31
CA LYS A 200 16.47 -14.74 3.34
C LYS A 200 16.07 -13.28 3.62
N ASP A 201 16.92 -12.47 4.23
CA ASP A 201 16.69 -11.03 4.45
C ASP A 201 17.11 -10.17 3.24
N ARG A 202 17.97 -10.72 2.37
CA ARG A 202 18.45 -10.04 1.14
C ARG A 202 17.51 -10.21 -0.05
N ALA A 203 16.64 -11.22 -0.04
CA ALA A 203 15.99 -11.68 -1.26
C ALA A 203 14.46 -11.56 -1.20
N GLU A 204 13.93 -10.39 -1.58
CA GLU A 204 12.57 -10.35 -2.14
C GLU A 204 12.51 -10.92 -3.56
N THR A 205 13.65 -11.08 -4.24
CA THR A 205 13.73 -11.38 -5.67
C THR A 205 14.16 -12.81 -6.01
N GLN A 206 14.77 -13.56 -5.09
CA GLN A 206 15.15 -14.95 -5.36
C GLN A 206 14.18 -15.93 -4.72
N ALA A 207 13.67 -16.87 -5.52
CA ALA A 207 12.90 -18.00 -5.02
C ALA A 207 13.80 -18.83 -4.09
N VAL A 208 13.62 -18.66 -2.77
CA VAL A 208 14.22 -19.56 -1.80
C VAL A 208 13.46 -20.88 -1.91
N PRO A 209 14.13 -22.04 -2.15
CA PRO A 209 13.45 -23.33 -2.14
C PRO A 209 12.74 -23.50 -0.79
N LEU A 210 11.43 -23.84 -0.86
CA LEU A 210 10.66 -24.17 0.34
C LEU A 210 11.05 -25.56 0.82
N SER A 211 11.26 -25.70 2.12
CA SER A 211 11.39 -27.01 2.78
C SER A 211 10.01 -27.51 3.24
N VAL A 212 9.95 -28.77 3.67
CA VAL A 212 8.74 -29.34 4.28
C VAL A 212 8.38 -28.58 5.55
N GLU A 213 9.38 -28.22 6.34
CA GLU A 213 9.25 -27.44 7.59
C GLU A 213 8.64 -26.05 7.31
N ASP A 214 9.03 -25.40 6.20
CA ASP A 214 8.44 -24.12 5.77
C ASP A 214 6.95 -24.28 5.41
N LEU A 215 6.56 -25.41 4.77
CA LEU A 215 5.18 -25.69 4.39
C LEU A 215 4.30 -26.07 5.59
N ASP A 216 4.88 -26.69 6.58
CA ASP A 216 4.18 -27.11 7.80
C ASP A 216 4.18 -26.02 8.89
N ASP A 217 4.69 -24.82 8.58
CA ASP A 217 4.85 -23.70 9.52
C ASP A 217 5.63 -24.11 10.79
N THR A 218 6.55 -25.05 10.65
CA THR A 218 7.36 -25.55 11.76
C THR A 218 8.30 -24.47 12.28
N ALA A 219 8.45 -24.39 13.59
CA ALA A 219 9.40 -23.46 14.21
C ALA A 219 10.83 -23.76 13.73
N PRO A 220 11.69 -22.74 13.58
CA PRO A 220 13.07 -22.95 13.15
C PRO A 220 13.82 -23.86 14.18
N PRO A 221 14.80 -24.66 13.74
CA PRO A 221 15.59 -25.48 14.63
C PRO A 221 16.20 -24.65 15.76
N ALA A 222 16.09 -25.14 17.01
CA ALA A 222 16.51 -24.40 18.20
C ALA A 222 17.97 -23.88 18.13
N LYS A 223 18.87 -24.69 17.54
CA LYS A 223 20.26 -24.29 17.35
C LYS A 223 20.40 -23.10 16.40
N ALA A 224 19.75 -23.14 15.24
CA ALA A 224 19.79 -22.06 14.26
C ALA A 224 19.14 -20.78 14.82
N TYR A 225 18.06 -20.94 15.59
CA TYR A 225 17.41 -19.81 16.26
C TYR A 225 18.32 -19.19 17.33
N ALA A 226 19.01 -20.01 18.14
CA ALA A 226 19.96 -19.53 19.13
C ALA A 226 21.18 -18.84 18.49
N GLU A 227 21.70 -19.35 17.39
CA GLU A 227 22.77 -18.71 16.61
C GLU A 227 22.34 -17.34 16.08
N LEU A 228 21.11 -17.19 15.66
CA LEU A 228 20.54 -15.93 15.15
C LEU A 228 20.32 -14.89 16.26
N TRP A 229 19.74 -15.33 17.38
CA TRP A 229 19.32 -14.44 18.48
C TRP A 229 20.36 -14.27 19.58
N LYS A 230 21.35 -15.18 19.64
CA LYS A 230 22.43 -15.15 20.65
C LYS A 230 21.89 -14.99 22.07
N GLY A 231 22.29 -13.97 22.80
CA GLY A 231 21.83 -13.67 24.15
C GLY A 231 20.37 -13.23 24.30
N TYR A 232 19.65 -13.06 23.22
CA TYR A 232 18.24 -12.60 23.25
C TYR A 232 17.21 -13.71 23.07
N VAL A 233 17.60 -14.99 23.05
CA VAL A 233 16.65 -16.11 23.02
C VAL A 233 15.75 -16.08 24.24
N GLY A 234 14.43 -15.96 24.02
CA GLY A 234 13.43 -15.80 25.09
C GLY A 234 13.26 -14.35 25.58
N LEU A 235 14.04 -13.42 25.05
CA LEU A 235 13.98 -11.99 25.33
C LEU A 235 13.67 -11.18 24.06
N GLU A 236 13.06 -11.80 23.06
CA GLU A 236 12.79 -11.20 21.76
C GLU A 236 11.90 -9.95 21.88
N ALA A 237 10.91 -9.97 22.78
CA ALA A 237 10.05 -8.81 23.03
C ALA A 237 10.83 -7.62 23.60
N ASP A 238 11.74 -7.88 24.54
CA ASP A 238 12.57 -6.81 25.13
C ASP A 238 13.60 -6.28 24.13
N TYR A 239 14.16 -7.15 23.30
CA TYR A 239 15.01 -6.74 22.18
C TYR A 239 14.27 -5.78 21.23
N TYR A 240 13.03 -6.07 20.85
CA TYR A 240 12.26 -5.19 19.98
C TYR A 240 11.90 -3.86 20.65
N ARG A 241 11.55 -3.88 21.95
CA ARG A 241 11.34 -2.64 22.71
C ARG A 241 12.60 -1.77 22.73
N GLU A 242 13.76 -2.40 22.86
CA GLU A 242 15.04 -1.70 22.81
C GLU A 242 15.34 -1.14 21.40
N CYS A 243 15.04 -1.87 20.33
CA CYS A 243 15.09 -1.33 18.97
C CYS A 243 14.21 -0.10 18.81
N TYR A 244 12.99 -0.11 19.36
CA TYR A 244 12.11 1.06 19.35
C TYR A 244 12.71 2.24 20.10
N ARG A 245 13.27 2.01 21.29
CA ARG A 245 13.93 3.05 22.09
C ARG A 245 15.07 3.71 21.31
N LEU A 246 15.95 2.90 20.72
CA LEU A 246 17.06 3.38 19.90
C LEU A 246 16.61 4.25 18.73
N VAL A 247 15.59 3.81 17.98
CA VAL A 247 15.08 4.57 16.83
C VAL A 247 14.41 5.87 17.28
N ARG A 248 13.67 5.87 18.39
CA ARG A 248 13.05 7.08 18.94
C ARG A 248 14.07 8.12 19.42
N GLU A 249 15.24 7.68 19.85
CA GLU A 249 16.32 8.52 20.34
C GLU A 249 17.31 8.97 19.25
N LEU A 250 17.02 8.65 17.97
CA LEU A 250 17.83 9.16 16.87
C LEU A 250 17.80 10.69 16.84
N PRO A 251 18.94 11.35 16.58
CA PRO A 251 18.95 12.78 16.36
C PRO A 251 18.13 13.15 15.11
N ALA A 252 17.68 14.41 15.03
CA ALA A 252 16.78 14.88 13.97
C ALA A 252 17.29 14.62 12.54
N ASP A 253 18.60 14.61 12.32
CA ASP A 253 19.24 14.29 11.03
C ASP A 253 19.61 12.79 10.92
N GLY A 254 19.28 11.99 11.93
CA GLY A 254 19.69 10.57 12.00
C GLY A 254 19.16 9.74 10.86
N LEU A 255 17.89 9.89 10.50
CA LEU A 255 17.30 9.18 9.38
C LEU A 255 17.93 9.61 8.05
N GLU A 256 18.12 10.91 7.82
CA GLU A 256 18.73 11.43 6.60
C GLU A 256 20.15 10.86 6.40
N ARG A 257 20.95 10.81 7.46
CA ARG A 257 22.30 10.20 7.42
C ARG A 257 22.25 8.71 7.10
N LEU A 258 21.27 7.98 7.66
CA LEU A 258 21.11 6.54 7.38
C LEU A 258 20.66 6.27 5.94
N LEU A 259 19.83 7.14 5.38
CA LEU A 259 19.33 6.99 4.00
C LEU A 259 20.36 7.46 2.95
N GLY A 260 21.18 8.45 3.28
CA GLY A 260 22.21 8.98 2.39
C GLY A 260 21.66 9.48 1.06
N LEU A 261 22.42 9.23 -0.01
CA LEU A 261 22.06 9.69 -1.35
C LEU A 261 20.77 9.06 -1.87
N ASP A 262 20.54 7.78 -1.60
CA ASP A 262 19.34 7.08 -2.05
C ASP A 262 18.08 7.74 -1.47
N GLY A 263 18.10 8.08 -0.17
CA GLY A 263 17.00 8.79 0.47
C GLY A 263 16.75 10.18 -0.14
N THR A 264 17.82 10.89 -0.50
CA THR A 264 17.71 12.22 -1.15
C THR A 264 17.04 12.11 -2.53
N ILE A 265 17.40 11.10 -3.33
CA ILE A 265 16.83 10.87 -4.67
C ILE A 265 15.35 10.50 -4.56
N GLU A 266 15.01 9.56 -3.66
CA GLU A 266 13.63 9.12 -3.48
C GLU A 266 12.75 10.27 -2.93
N LEU A 267 13.27 11.09 -2.01
CA LEU A 267 12.54 12.24 -1.49
C LEU A 267 12.22 13.27 -2.59
N LYS A 268 13.21 13.62 -3.43
CA LYS A 268 12.99 14.54 -4.57
C LYS A 268 11.98 14.00 -5.57
N THR A 269 12.00 12.69 -5.81
CA THR A 269 11.01 12.03 -6.67
C THR A 269 9.61 12.14 -6.07
N LEU A 270 9.51 11.91 -4.76
CA LEU A 270 8.25 12.00 -4.02
C LEU A 270 7.70 13.43 -4.03
N GLU A 271 8.54 14.45 -3.79
CA GLU A 271 8.17 15.87 -3.85
C GLU A 271 7.56 16.24 -5.21
N LYS A 272 8.21 15.84 -6.30
CA LYS A 272 7.72 16.10 -7.66
C LYS A 272 6.37 15.45 -7.93
N LEU A 273 6.16 14.22 -7.46
CA LEU A 273 4.91 13.49 -7.66
C LEU A 273 3.78 14.04 -6.78
N HIS A 274 4.11 14.57 -5.59
CA HIS A 274 3.15 15.25 -4.72
C HIS A 274 2.51 16.45 -5.42
N ASP A 275 3.32 17.32 -6.03
CA ASP A 275 2.84 18.51 -6.74
C ASP A 275 1.81 18.14 -7.83
N THR A 276 2.09 17.05 -8.57
CA THR A 276 1.18 16.57 -9.60
C THR A 276 -0.12 16.00 -9.03
N ALA A 277 -0.05 15.29 -7.90
CA ALA A 277 -1.23 14.69 -7.25
C ALA A 277 -2.15 15.74 -6.61
N VAL A 278 -1.57 16.79 -6.00
CA VAL A 278 -2.31 17.84 -5.28
C VAL A 278 -2.87 18.90 -6.24
N SER A 279 -2.11 19.25 -7.30
CA SER A 279 -2.48 20.32 -8.24
C SER A 279 -2.41 19.84 -9.69
N PRO A 280 -3.25 18.88 -10.09
CA PRO A 280 -3.25 18.38 -11.45
C PRO A 280 -3.69 19.46 -12.43
N LYS A 281 -3.05 19.49 -13.58
CA LYS A 281 -3.38 20.40 -14.68
C LYS A 281 -3.89 19.60 -15.88
N LEU A 282 -4.97 20.06 -16.47
CA LEU A 282 -5.47 19.47 -17.70
C LEU A 282 -4.51 19.83 -18.87
N PRO A 283 -4.01 18.86 -19.64
CA PRO A 283 -3.19 19.12 -20.82
C PRO A 283 -3.96 19.89 -21.88
N ARG A 284 -3.25 20.63 -22.72
CA ARG A 284 -3.84 21.40 -23.82
C ARG A 284 -4.54 20.50 -24.85
N THR A 285 -4.00 19.32 -25.09
CA THR A 285 -4.54 18.34 -26.05
C THR A 285 -4.72 17.00 -25.35
N LEU A 286 -5.85 16.37 -25.56
CA LEU A 286 -6.19 15.07 -25.02
C LEU A 286 -6.55 14.09 -26.14
N LYS A 287 -6.25 12.83 -25.93
CA LYS A 287 -6.74 11.72 -26.75
C LYS A 287 -7.32 10.62 -25.89
N PHE A 288 -8.26 9.86 -26.44
CA PHE A 288 -8.72 8.62 -25.82
C PHE A 288 -7.51 7.66 -25.67
N ASN A 289 -7.37 7.08 -24.49
CA ASN A 289 -6.26 6.16 -24.22
C ASN A 289 -6.48 4.82 -24.95
N PRO A 290 -5.62 4.44 -25.91
CA PRO A 290 -5.77 3.18 -26.63
C PRO A 290 -5.60 1.94 -25.74
N ASP A 291 -4.91 2.07 -24.60
CA ASP A 291 -4.67 0.99 -23.65
C ASP A 291 -5.78 0.88 -22.59
N ALA A 292 -6.81 1.75 -22.65
CA ALA A 292 -7.93 1.66 -21.73
C ALA A 292 -8.78 0.41 -22.04
N THR A 293 -9.12 -0.33 -21.00
CA THR A 293 -10.08 -1.42 -21.10
C THR A 293 -11.51 -0.86 -21.21
N VAL A 294 -12.27 -1.36 -22.14
CA VAL A 294 -13.66 -0.93 -22.39
C VAL A 294 -14.57 -2.15 -22.26
N GLN A 295 -15.47 -2.10 -21.30
CA GLN A 295 -16.43 -3.18 -21.07
C GLN A 295 -17.85 -2.65 -21.12
N TRP A 296 -18.64 -3.12 -22.11
CA TRP A 296 -20.06 -2.83 -22.19
C TRP A 296 -20.86 -3.66 -21.21
N MET A 297 -21.77 -3.02 -20.53
CA MET A 297 -22.63 -3.60 -19.51
C MET A 297 -24.02 -3.89 -20.08
N GLN A 298 -24.78 -4.79 -19.42
CA GLN A 298 -26.14 -5.17 -19.87
C GLN A 298 -27.15 -4.02 -19.84
N ASP A 299 -26.91 -3.03 -18.96
CA ASP A 299 -27.77 -1.84 -18.83
C ASP A 299 -27.43 -0.73 -19.84
N GLY A 300 -26.51 -0.99 -20.77
CA GLY A 300 -26.05 -0.02 -21.76
C GLY A 300 -24.98 0.96 -21.24
N SER A 301 -24.54 0.85 -20.03
CA SER A 301 -23.39 1.60 -19.53
C SER A 301 -22.07 0.99 -19.98
N VAL A 302 -20.97 1.73 -19.82
CA VAL A 302 -19.61 1.31 -20.16
C VAL A 302 -18.71 1.47 -18.94
N ALA A 303 -18.01 0.41 -18.58
CA ALA A 303 -16.95 0.46 -17.60
C ALA A 303 -15.60 0.66 -18.29
N LEU A 304 -14.87 1.70 -17.88
CA LEU A 304 -13.57 2.09 -18.41
C LEU A 304 -12.50 1.94 -17.34
N GLY A 305 -11.45 1.19 -17.62
CA GLY A 305 -10.31 0.99 -16.71
C GLY A 305 -9.00 1.25 -17.43
N ALA A 306 -8.05 1.92 -16.76
CA ALA A 306 -6.74 2.14 -17.35
C ALA A 306 -5.58 2.09 -16.35
N TYR A 307 -5.71 2.71 -15.17
CA TYR A 307 -4.59 2.79 -14.22
C TYR A 307 -4.66 1.76 -13.08
N SER A 308 -5.84 1.22 -12.83
CA SER A 308 -6.09 0.28 -11.72
C SER A 308 -7.28 -0.64 -12.04
N ASP A 309 -7.12 -1.92 -11.74
CA ASP A 309 -8.19 -2.92 -11.84
C ASP A 309 -9.30 -2.72 -10.78
N PHE A 310 -9.02 -1.92 -9.75
CA PHE A 310 -9.93 -1.66 -8.65
C PHE A 310 -10.76 -0.38 -8.82
N ASP A 311 -10.40 0.48 -9.79
CA ASP A 311 -10.96 1.83 -9.94
C ASP A 311 -11.37 2.11 -11.37
N ALA A 312 -12.26 1.28 -11.90
CA ALA A 312 -12.90 1.52 -13.19
C ALA A 312 -13.99 2.60 -13.05
N LEU A 313 -14.07 3.48 -14.05
CA LEU A 313 -15.15 4.45 -14.18
C LEU A 313 -16.34 3.83 -14.95
N ALA A 314 -17.55 3.96 -14.42
CA ALA A 314 -18.77 3.62 -15.14
C ALA A 314 -19.38 4.90 -15.75
N LEU A 315 -19.64 4.87 -17.04
CA LEU A 315 -20.25 5.96 -17.79
C LEU A 315 -21.46 5.48 -18.57
N PRO A 316 -22.47 6.33 -18.82
CA PRO A 316 -23.52 6.05 -19.82
C PRO A 316 -22.87 5.77 -21.17
N GLY A 317 -23.42 4.80 -21.94
CA GLY A 317 -22.88 4.46 -23.27
C GLY A 317 -22.78 5.65 -24.22
N GLU A 318 -23.72 6.59 -24.11
CA GLU A 318 -23.72 7.82 -24.91
C GLU A 318 -22.49 8.70 -24.60
N ALA A 319 -22.09 8.77 -23.34
CA ALA A 319 -20.91 9.53 -22.93
C ALA A 319 -19.60 8.95 -23.50
N TYR A 320 -19.52 7.62 -23.68
CA TYR A 320 -18.39 7.00 -24.36
C TYR A 320 -18.21 7.51 -25.79
N GLY A 321 -19.31 7.70 -26.53
CA GLY A 321 -19.28 8.26 -27.87
C GLY A 321 -18.71 9.69 -27.96
N LEU A 322 -18.70 10.44 -26.85
CA LEU A 322 -18.09 11.76 -26.79
C LEU A 322 -16.57 11.68 -26.57
N LEU A 323 -16.09 10.61 -25.88
CA LEU A 323 -14.68 10.46 -25.55
C LEU A 323 -13.82 10.16 -26.77
N VAL A 324 -14.35 9.47 -27.78
CA VAL A 324 -13.63 9.12 -29.00
C VAL A 324 -13.38 10.33 -29.93
N GLU A 325 -14.06 11.46 -29.68
CA GLU A 325 -13.80 12.72 -30.36
C GLU A 325 -12.46 13.36 -29.92
N PHE A 326 -11.95 12.99 -28.79
CA PHE A 326 -10.61 13.41 -28.31
C PHE A 326 -9.53 12.60 -29.02
N THR A 327 -9.10 13.10 -30.17
CA THR A 327 -8.11 12.44 -31.05
C THR A 327 -6.67 12.91 -30.80
N GLY A 328 -6.46 13.92 -29.97
CA GLY A 328 -5.15 14.54 -29.73
C GLY A 328 -4.72 15.56 -30.78
N ARG A 329 -5.52 15.79 -31.82
CA ARG A 329 -5.18 16.71 -32.91
C ARG A 329 -5.55 18.16 -32.63
N GLU A 330 -6.59 18.37 -31.83
CA GLU A 330 -7.14 19.67 -31.51
C GLU A 330 -7.02 19.98 -30.00
N PRO A 331 -6.93 21.27 -29.64
CA PRO A 331 -7.01 21.68 -28.25
C PRO A 331 -8.35 21.26 -27.63
N VAL A 332 -8.31 20.95 -26.31
CA VAL A 332 -9.48 20.53 -25.54
C VAL A 332 -10.69 21.48 -25.72
N ASP A 333 -10.45 22.81 -25.73
CA ASP A 333 -11.50 23.80 -25.91
C ASP A 333 -12.16 23.73 -27.28
N ALA A 334 -11.40 23.43 -28.34
CA ALA A 334 -11.94 23.25 -29.68
C ALA A 334 -12.82 22.00 -29.77
N VAL A 335 -12.38 20.89 -29.19
CA VAL A 335 -13.17 19.64 -29.08
C VAL A 335 -14.46 19.90 -28.29
N ARG A 336 -14.39 20.56 -27.13
CA ARG A 336 -15.59 20.92 -26.36
C ARG A 336 -16.55 21.83 -27.14
N HIS A 337 -16.04 22.80 -27.88
CA HIS A 337 -16.87 23.65 -28.76
C HIS A 337 -17.58 22.81 -29.83
N HIS A 338 -16.85 21.91 -30.51
CA HIS A 338 -17.43 21.00 -31.50
C HIS A 338 -18.52 20.11 -30.88
N LEU A 339 -18.32 19.55 -29.69
CA LEU A 339 -19.32 18.74 -28.99
C LEU A 339 -20.60 19.53 -28.70
N ARG A 340 -20.51 20.80 -28.26
CA ARG A 340 -21.64 21.65 -27.99
C ARG A 340 -22.43 21.94 -29.25
N GLU A 341 -21.77 22.29 -30.35
CA GLU A 341 -22.41 22.66 -31.60
C GLU A 341 -23.06 21.49 -32.35
N HIS A 342 -22.41 20.32 -32.35
CA HIS A 342 -22.80 19.20 -33.21
C HIS A 342 -23.42 18.02 -32.47
N LYS A 343 -23.13 17.86 -31.18
CA LYS A 343 -23.64 16.75 -30.37
C LYS A 343 -24.61 17.22 -29.27
N GLN A 344 -24.81 18.54 -29.11
CA GLN A 344 -25.60 19.13 -28.04
C GLN A 344 -25.18 18.63 -26.64
N ALA A 345 -23.89 18.36 -26.48
CA ALA A 345 -23.29 17.82 -25.27
C ALA A 345 -22.06 18.65 -24.89
N ASP A 346 -21.78 18.73 -23.59
CA ASP A 346 -20.51 19.31 -23.07
C ASP A 346 -19.94 18.41 -22.02
N LEU A 347 -18.63 18.33 -22.01
CA LEU A 347 -17.84 17.72 -20.92
C LEU A 347 -17.17 18.86 -20.13
N SER A 348 -17.62 19.07 -18.90
CA SER A 348 -17.03 20.10 -18.04
C SER A 348 -15.54 19.82 -17.79
N GLU A 349 -14.81 20.85 -17.40
CA GLU A 349 -13.38 20.71 -17.09
C GLU A 349 -13.14 19.70 -15.95
N ASP A 350 -14.02 19.67 -14.93
CA ASP A 350 -13.97 18.71 -13.84
C ASP A 350 -14.14 17.26 -14.33
N VAL A 351 -15.07 17.01 -15.25
CA VAL A 351 -15.26 15.69 -15.85
C VAL A 351 -14.04 15.28 -16.68
N LEU A 352 -13.49 16.19 -17.47
CA LEU A 352 -12.28 15.94 -18.25
C LEU A 352 -11.08 15.68 -17.35
N LEU A 353 -10.97 16.41 -16.24
CA LEU A 353 -9.91 16.20 -15.25
C LEU A 353 -10.02 14.83 -14.56
N GLU A 354 -11.24 14.40 -14.23
CA GLU A 354 -11.46 13.07 -13.65
C GLU A 354 -11.11 11.97 -14.65
N LEU A 355 -11.52 12.10 -15.92
CA LEU A 355 -11.15 11.17 -16.99
C LEU A 355 -9.63 11.13 -17.23
N TYR A 356 -8.97 12.28 -17.15
CA TYR A 356 -7.51 12.39 -17.25
C TYR A 356 -6.82 11.73 -16.05
N ARG A 357 -7.29 11.99 -14.83
CA ARG A 357 -6.80 11.32 -13.62
C ARG A 357 -6.92 9.79 -13.68
N HIS A 358 -7.99 9.28 -14.26
CA HIS A 358 -8.22 7.85 -14.46
C HIS A 358 -7.49 7.29 -15.69
N ARG A 359 -6.75 8.14 -16.43
CA ARG A 359 -6.05 7.75 -17.66
C ARG A 359 -6.99 7.23 -18.77
N ILE A 360 -8.26 7.55 -18.71
CA ILE A 360 -9.20 7.29 -19.80
C ILE A 360 -8.93 8.25 -20.97
N LEU A 361 -8.66 9.51 -20.64
CA LEU A 361 -8.02 10.46 -21.55
C LEU A 361 -6.57 10.66 -21.14
N VAL A 362 -5.68 10.78 -22.10
CA VAL A 362 -4.24 11.01 -21.90
C VAL A 362 -3.75 12.16 -22.74
N GLU A 363 -2.65 12.77 -22.36
CA GLU A 363 -1.98 13.78 -23.20
C GLU A 363 -1.58 13.17 -24.54
N ALA A 364 -1.75 13.94 -25.62
CA ALA A 364 -1.56 13.48 -26.99
C ALA A 364 -0.09 13.41 -27.41
#